data_b07bcfa1b4ff0ee22ea7a402d8ee43b1
#
_entry.id   b07bcfa1b4ff0ee22ea7a402d8ee43b1
#
_cell.length_a   1.000
_cell.length_b   1.000
_cell.length_c   1.000
_cell.angle_alpha   90.00
_cell.angle_beta   90.00
_cell.angle_gamma   90.00
#
_symmetry.space_group_name_H-M   'P 1'
#
loop_
_entity.id
_entity.type
_entity.pdbx_description
1 polymer ?
#
loop_
_entity_poly.entity_id
_entity_poly.type
_entity_poly.pdbx_seq_one_letter_code
_entity_poly.pdbx_strand_id
1 'polypeptide(L)'
;RRQRQMCIRDRYKAGDQFTEGGKPVSGKRDICDIYAIMYETSESVPTLDGTNAFTSPNLVSIARIDDAKETDEWTYFKLPFHILSGKYIDKEKLTAGKYNVAIVFTSSLEGDHFNGAIGSTLLIDEVELIYRSED
;
A
#
# COMPACT_ATOMS: atom_id res chain seq x y z
N ARG A 1 -21.91 -11.26 2.12
CA ARG A 1 -20.47 -11.05 2.32
C ARG A 1 -19.97 -9.99 1.34
N ARG A 2 -19.12 -9.12 1.81
CA ARG A 2 -18.55 -8.07 0.99
C ARG A 2 -17.07 -8.27 0.81
N GLN A 3 -16.61 -8.20 -0.43
CA GLN A 3 -15.21 -8.18 -0.79
C GLN A 3 -14.80 -6.75 -1.13
N ARG A 4 -13.70 -6.30 -0.56
CA ARG A 4 -13.13 -4.98 -0.84
C ARG A 4 -11.90 -5.13 -1.68
N GLN A 5 -11.73 -4.21 -2.61
CA GLN A 5 -10.51 -4.13 -3.42
C GLN A 5 -10.20 -2.67 -3.74
N MET A 6 -8.92 -2.40 -3.94
CA MET A 6 -8.44 -1.13 -4.44
C MET A 6 -8.10 -1.29 -5.91
N CYS A 7 -8.66 -0.43 -6.75
CA CYS A 7 -8.34 -0.36 -8.16
C CYS A 7 -7.49 0.88 -8.40
N ILE A 8 -6.48 0.75 -9.25
CA ILE A 8 -5.51 1.81 -9.47
C ILE A 8 -4.86 1.67 -10.84
N ARG A 9 -4.47 2.79 -11.44
CA ARG A 9 -3.61 2.82 -12.62
C ARG A 9 -2.29 3.47 -12.24
N ASP A 10 -1.20 2.89 -12.71
CA ASP A 10 0.11 3.46 -12.48
C ASP A 10 1.02 3.42 -13.70
N ARG A 11 2.08 4.21 -13.63
CA ARG A 11 3.29 4.09 -14.45
C ARG A 11 4.46 4.22 -13.50
N TYR A 12 5.42 3.35 -13.65
CA TYR A 12 6.60 3.38 -12.79
C TYR A 12 7.88 3.32 -13.61
N LYS A 13 8.86 4.15 -13.25
CA LYS A 13 10.20 4.15 -13.81
C LYS A 13 11.21 4.27 -12.68
N ALA A 14 12.08 3.27 -12.54
CA ALA A 14 13.18 3.32 -11.59
C ALA A 14 14.28 4.28 -12.07
N GLY A 15 14.94 4.94 -11.12
CA GLY A 15 16.17 5.68 -11.40
C GLY A 15 17.29 4.75 -11.85
N ASP A 16 18.31 5.30 -12.49
CA ASP A 16 19.34 4.50 -13.17
C ASP A 16 20.28 3.76 -12.22
N GLN A 17 20.55 4.33 -11.04
CA GLN A 17 21.50 3.75 -10.10
C GLN A 17 20.88 3.56 -8.73
N PHE A 18 20.78 2.31 -8.30
CA PHE A 18 20.36 1.97 -6.95
C PHE A 18 21.44 2.30 -5.94
N THR A 19 21.05 2.89 -4.81
CA THR A 19 21.99 3.18 -3.70
C THR A 19 21.44 2.60 -2.40
N GLU A 20 22.34 2.22 -1.51
CA GLU A 20 22.02 1.84 -0.14
C GLU A 20 22.73 2.79 0.83
N GLY A 21 21.94 3.57 1.58
CA GLY A 21 22.49 4.61 2.44
C GLY A 21 23.33 5.65 1.70
N GLY A 22 22.99 5.92 0.44
CA GLY A 22 23.71 6.85 -0.42
C GLY A 22 24.91 6.25 -1.16
N LYS A 23 25.21 4.97 -0.99
CA LYS A 23 26.32 4.28 -1.66
C LYS A 23 25.81 3.46 -2.85
N PRO A 24 26.42 3.60 -4.05
CA PRO A 24 25.99 2.84 -5.23
C PRO A 24 26.09 1.33 -5.03
N VAL A 25 25.08 0.61 -5.52
CA VAL A 25 25.00 -0.86 -5.50
C VAL A 25 24.74 -1.35 -6.91
N SER A 26 25.58 -2.26 -7.40
CA SER A 26 25.43 -2.85 -8.73
C SER A 26 24.42 -3.99 -8.72
N GLY A 27 23.70 -4.15 -9.85
CA GLY A 27 22.81 -5.28 -10.05
C GLY A 27 21.49 -5.21 -9.30
N LYS A 28 21.21 -4.09 -8.64
CA LYS A 28 19.92 -3.82 -7.99
C LYS A 28 19.14 -2.75 -8.75
N ARG A 29 17.83 -2.91 -8.76
CA ARG A 29 16.93 -1.93 -9.35
C ARG A 29 15.88 -1.53 -8.34
N ASP A 30 15.53 -0.26 -8.31
CA ASP A 30 14.50 0.26 -7.43
C ASP A 30 13.12 -0.23 -7.86
N ILE A 31 12.21 -0.32 -6.91
CA ILE A 31 10.83 -0.71 -7.16
C ILE A 31 9.88 0.11 -6.29
N CYS A 32 8.69 0.36 -6.79
CA CYS A 32 7.65 1.06 -6.04
C CYS A 32 6.93 0.14 -5.06
N ASP A 33 6.21 0.73 -4.12
CA ASP A 33 5.25 0.04 -3.29
C ASP A 33 3.92 0.79 -3.31
N ILE A 34 2.83 0.05 -3.33
CA ILE A 34 1.47 0.57 -3.30
C ILE A 34 0.69 -0.32 -2.35
N TYR A 35 0.09 0.28 -1.33
CA TYR A 35 -0.75 -0.50 -0.43
C TYR A 35 -1.85 0.35 0.20
N ALA A 36 -2.89 -0.33 0.63
CA ALA A 36 -3.93 0.23 1.48
C ALA A 36 -4.06 -0.63 2.71
N ILE A 37 -4.26 -0.01 3.85
CA ILE A 37 -4.49 -0.71 5.11
C ILE A 37 -5.81 -0.27 5.71
N MET A 38 -6.53 -1.22 6.30
CA MET A 38 -7.71 -0.94 7.13
C MET A 38 -7.34 -1.27 8.56
N TYR A 39 -7.63 -0.36 9.46
CA TYR A 39 -7.29 -0.51 10.87
C TYR A 39 -8.39 0.04 11.77
N GLU A 40 -8.45 -0.51 12.99
CA GLU A 40 -9.36 -0.03 14.01
C GLU A 40 -8.71 1.14 14.75
N THR A 41 -9.45 2.25 14.85
CA THR A 41 -8.97 3.43 15.56
C THR A 41 -9.23 3.31 17.07
N SER A 42 -8.39 3.94 17.87
CA SER A 42 -8.56 4.06 19.31
C SER A 42 -7.99 5.41 19.76
N GLU A 43 -8.20 5.77 21.02
CA GLU A 43 -7.63 7.04 21.55
C GLU A 43 -6.10 7.05 21.46
N SER A 44 -5.46 5.89 21.66
CA SER A 44 -4.01 5.75 21.57
C SER A 44 -3.51 5.58 20.13
N VAL A 45 -4.37 5.13 19.21
CA VAL A 45 -4.03 4.90 17.80
C VAL A 45 -5.10 5.54 16.92
N PRO A 46 -5.11 6.88 16.83
CA PRO A 46 -6.10 7.56 15.98
C PRO A 46 -5.78 7.43 14.49
N THR A 47 -4.51 7.16 14.15
CA THR A 47 -4.06 6.99 12.76
C THR A 47 -2.82 6.11 12.70
N LEU A 48 -2.62 5.44 11.58
CA LEU A 48 -1.40 4.71 11.24
C LEU A 48 -0.66 5.43 10.10
N ASP A 49 0.64 5.29 10.08
CA ASP A 49 1.49 5.86 9.03
C ASP A 49 2.46 4.81 8.46
N GLY A 50 3.40 5.23 7.60
CA GLY A 50 4.35 4.32 6.97
C GLY A 50 5.30 3.62 7.94
N THR A 51 5.45 4.11 9.17
CA THR A 51 6.36 3.52 10.16
C THR A 51 5.74 2.36 10.93
N ASN A 52 4.41 2.33 11.05
CA ASN A 52 3.69 1.32 11.84
C ASN A 52 2.58 0.60 11.05
N ALA A 53 2.49 0.83 9.74
CA ALA A 53 1.42 0.33 8.90
C ALA A 53 1.26 -1.20 8.93
N PHE A 54 2.36 -1.94 9.07
CA PHE A 54 2.34 -3.40 9.04
C PHE A 54 2.58 -4.06 10.39
N THR A 55 2.82 -3.28 11.44
CA THR A 55 3.19 -3.79 12.76
C THR A 55 2.18 -3.49 13.85
N SER A 56 1.25 -2.59 13.61
CA SER A 56 0.25 -2.20 14.61
C SER A 56 -0.71 -3.34 14.92
N PRO A 57 -1.04 -3.58 16.21
CA PRO A 57 -2.07 -4.55 16.58
C PRO A 57 -3.48 -4.12 16.16
N ASN A 58 -3.67 -2.86 15.77
CA ASN A 58 -4.95 -2.34 15.30
C ASN A 58 -5.22 -2.67 13.83
N LEU A 59 -4.23 -3.17 13.11
CA LEU A 59 -4.34 -3.52 11.70
C LEU A 59 -5.31 -4.69 11.51
N VAL A 60 -6.23 -4.55 10.54
CA VAL A 60 -7.27 -5.54 10.28
C VAL A 60 -7.12 -6.17 8.90
N SER A 61 -6.86 -5.37 7.89
CA SER A 61 -6.86 -5.84 6.50
C SER A 61 -5.84 -5.07 5.67
N ILE A 62 -5.24 -5.75 4.69
CA ILE A 62 -4.20 -5.18 3.82
C ILE A 62 -4.53 -5.50 2.37
N ALA A 63 -4.39 -4.50 1.51
CA ALA A 63 -4.31 -4.65 0.06
C ALA A 63 -2.95 -4.11 -0.37
N ARG A 64 -2.09 -4.95 -0.92
CA ARG A 64 -0.74 -4.56 -1.29
C ARG A 64 -0.37 -5.09 -2.67
N ILE A 65 0.33 -4.28 -3.44
CA ILE A 65 0.85 -4.71 -4.74
C ILE A 65 1.87 -5.82 -4.55
N ASP A 66 1.72 -6.93 -5.29
CA ASP A 66 2.62 -8.08 -5.25
C ASP A 66 3.38 -8.27 -6.56
N ASP A 67 3.03 -7.52 -7.60
CA ASP A 67 3.62 -7.59 -8.93
C ASP A 67 4.05 -6.19 -9.39
N ALA A 68 4.72 -5.46 -8.52
CA ALA A 68 5.23 -4.13 -8.86
C ALA A 68 6.33 -4.24 -9.92
N LYS A 69 6.24 -3.41 -10.96
CA LYS A 69 7.19 -3.43 -12.08
C LYS A 69 7.24 -2.09 -12.79
N GLU A 70 8.32 -1.86 -13.51
CA GLU A 70 8.43 -0.72 -14.41
C GLU A 70 7.46 -0.89 -15.57
N THR A 71 6.78 0.19 -15.94
CA THR A 71 5.79 0.18 -17.02
C THR A 71 5.96 1.43 -17.89
N ASP A 72 5.99 1.24 -19.21
CA ASP A 72 6.04 2.38 -20.17
C ASP A 72 4.65 2.95 -20.42
N GLU A 73 3.62 2.19 -20.11
CA GLU A 73 2.22 2.59 -20.31
C GLU A 73 1.46 2.54 -18.99
N TRP A 74 0.34 3.25 -18.94
CA TRP A 74 -0.57 3.17 -17.81
C TRP A 74 -1.04 1.72 -17.64
N THR A 75 -0.83 1.17 -16.44
CA THR A 75 -1.15 -0.22 -16.12
C THR A 75 -2.17 -0.25 -15.00
N TYR A 76 -3.22 -1.04 -15.20
CA TYR A 76 -4.33 -1.15 -14.26
C TYR A 76 -4.12 -2.33 -13.32
N PHE A 77 -4.31 -2.08 -12.02
CA PHE A 77 -4.20 -3.11 -10.98
C PHE A 77 -5.47 -3.21 -10.17
N LYS A 78 -5.79 -4.42 -9.73
CA LYS A 78 -6.81 -4.70 -8.74
C LYS A 78 -6.15 -5.36 -7.55
N LEU A 79 -6.20 -4.71 -6.40
CA LEU A 79 -5.59 -5.19 -5.19
C LEU A 79 -6.68 -5.56 -4.18
N PRO A 80 -6.97 -6.86 -4.00
CA PRO A 80 -7.98 -7.27 -3.02
C PRO A 80 -7.46 -7.06 -1.60
N PHE A 81 -8.35 -6.69 -0.69
CA PHE A 81 -8.03 -6.63 0.72
C PHE A 81 -8.08 -8.03 1.31
N HIS A 82 -7.06 -8.39 2.07
CA HIS A 82 -6.98 -9.65 2.81
C HIS A 82 -7.06 -9.37 4.31
N ILE A 83 -8.06 -9.93 4.96
CA ILE A 83 -8.23 -9.81 6.40
C ILE A 83 -7.15 -10.67 7.07
N LEU A 84 -6.46 -10.08 8.05
CA LEU A 84 -5.39 -10.77 8.78
C LEU A 84 -5.96 -11.89 9.64
N SER A 85 -5.13 -12.93 9.85
CA SER A 85 -5.49 -14.06 10.70
C SER A 85 -5.91 -13.61 12.10
N GLY A 86 -7.03 -14.11 12.57
CA GLY A 86 -7.57 -13.75 13.88
C GLY A 86 -8.29 -12.41 13.94
N LYS A 87 -8.38 -11.70 12.81
CA LYS A 87 -9.07 -10.42 12.71
C LYS A 87 -10.40 -10.58 12.00
N TYR A 88 -11.31 -9.64 12.22
CA TYR A 88 -12.58 -9.56 11.52
C TYR A 88 -13.08 -8.12 11.56
N ILE A 89 -14.05 -7.81 10.69
CA ILE A 89 -14.69 -6.50 10.67
C ILE A 89 -16.01 -6.59 11.41
N ASP A 90 -16.10 -5.85 12.51
CA ASP A 90 -17.32 -5.77 13.32
C ASP A 90 -18.27 -4.74 12.71
N LYS A 91 -19.50 -5.16 12.42
CA LYS A 91 -20.50 -4.29 11.78
C LYS A 91 -20.85 -3.07 12.63
N GLU A 92 -20.95 -3.24 13.94
CA GLU A 92 -21.28 -2.13 14.83
C GLU A 92 -20.16 -1.11 14.86
N LYS A 93 -18.91 -1.55 14.92
CA LYS A 93 -17.74 -0.68 14.87
C LYS A 93 -17.63 0.01 13.52
N LEU A 94 -17.92 -0.69 12.44
CA LEU A 94 -17.92 -0.12 11.10
C LEU A 94 -18.96 0.99 10.98
N THR A 95 -20.17 0.76 11.44
CA THR A 95 -21.24 1.75 11.46
C THR A 95 -20.90 2.94 12.35
N ALA A 96 -20.19 2.72 13.45
CA ALA A 96 -19.75 3.77 14.37
C ALA A 96 -18.51 4.55 13.88
N GLY A 97 -17.97 4.21 12.69
CA GLY A 97 -16.81 4.90 12.15
C GLY A 97 -15.50 4.59 12.85
N LYS A 98 -15.36 3.40 13.43
CA LYS A 98 -14.16 3.01 14.18
C LYS A 98 -13.03 2.46 13.31
N TYR A 99 -13.24 2.29 12.02
CA TYR A 99 -12.22 1.83 11.09
C TYR A 99 -11.83 2.97 10.17
N ASN A 100 -10.54 3.07 9.90
CA ASN A 100 -10.00 3.97 8.89
C ASN A 100 -9.24 3.18 7.84
N VAL A 101 -9.09 3.77 6.66
CA VAL A 101 -8.26 3.24 5.58
C VAL A 101 -7.18 4.27 5.28
N ALA A 102 -5.93 3.82 5.21
CA ALA A 102 -4.82 4.62 4.73
C ALA A 102 -4.31 4.01 3.44
N ILE A 103 -4.02 4.86 2.45
CA ILE A 103 -3.48 4.43 1.16
C ILE A 103 -2.12 5.09 1.02
N VAL A 104 -1.10 4.28 0.71
CA VAL A 104 0.29 4.74 0.62
C VAL A 104 0.87 4.40 -0.73
N PHE A 105 1.52 5.38 -1.34
CA PHE A 105 2.26 5.23 -2.59
C PHE A 105 3.69 5.67 -2.35
N THR A 106 4.66 4.84 -2.72
CA THR A 106 6.06 5.23 -2.67
C THR A 106 6.79 4.80 -3.94
N SER A 107 7.66 5.65 -4.44
CA SER A 107 8.48 5.36 -5.61
C SER A 107 9.67 4.45 -5.29
N SER A 108 10.00 4.25 -4.03
CA SER A 108 11.10 3.41 -3.58
C SER A 108 10.66 2.57 -2.39
N LEU A 109 10.61 1.26 -2.57
CA LEU A 109 10.13 0.31 -1.56
C LEU A 109 10.89 0.42 -0.23
N GLU A 110 12.21 0.63 -0.29
CA GLU A 110 13.08 0.76 0.88
C GLU A 110 13.49 2.22 1.14
N GLY A 111 12.66 3.17 0.69
CA GLY A 111 12.96 4.60 0.83
C GLY A 111 13.08 5.07 2.28
N ASP A 112 12.36 4.45 3.20
CA ASP A 112 12.43 4.72 4.63
C ASP A 112 13.78 4.32 5.24
N HIS A 113 14.53 3.43 4.59
CA HIS A 113 15.90 3.04 4.95
C HIS A 113 16.95 3.78 4.12
N PHE A 114 16.55 4.79 3.36
CA PHE A 114 17.40 5.52 2.42
C PHE A 114 18.04 4.64 1.35
N ASN A 115 17.34 3.57 0.97
CA ASN A 115 17.69 2.68 -0.12
C ASN A 115 16.76 2.94 -1.30
N GLY A 116 17.32 3.21 -2.46
CA GLY A 116 16.56 3.50 -3.65
C GLY A 116 17.42 4.10 -4.74
N ALA A 117 16.78 4.56 -5.81
CA ALA A 117 17.47 5.20 -6.93
C ALA A 117 16.95 6.63 -7.11
N ILE A 118 17.86 7.57 -7.21
CA ILE A 118 17.49 8.97 -7.48
C ILE A 118 16.80 9.04 -8.84
N GLY A 119 15.64 9.70 -8.87
CA GLY A 119 14.84 9.83 -10.08
C GLY A 119 13.80 8.76 -10.29
N SER A 120 13.68 7.79 -9.35
CA SER A 120 12.55 6.85 -9.37
C SER A 120 11.23 7.61 -9.32
N THR A 121 10.32 7.31 -10.25
CA THR A 121 9.09 8.08 -10.43
C THR A 121 7.90 7.14 -10.52
N LEU A 122 6.93 7.35 -9.64
CA LEU A 122 5.66 6.66 -9.64
C LEU A 122 4.55 7.65 -9.97
N LEU A 123 3.80 7.39 -11.03
CA LEU A 123 2.63 8.17 -11.43
C LEU A 123 1.39 7.36 -11.12
N ILE A 124 0.42 7.99 -10.48
CA ILE A 124 -0.81 7.34 -10.00
C ILE A 124 -2.02 8.05 -10.59
N ASP A 125 -3.00 7.28 -11.03
CA ASP A 125 -4.28 7.81 -11.52
C ASP A 125 -5.40 6.82 -11.23
N GLU A 126 -6.64 7.32 -11.21
CA GLU A 126 -7.86 6.53 -11.08
C GLU A 126 -7.87 5.59 -9.86
N VAL A 127 -7.54 6.12 -8.68
CA VAL A 127 -7.62 5.34 -7.44
C VAL A 127 -9.07 5.20 -7.01
N GLU A 128 -9.50 3.96 -6.78
CA GLU A 128 -10.88 3.66 -6.40
C GLU A 128 -10.94 2.51 -5.40
N LEU A 129 -11.73 2.67 -4.36
CA LEU A 129 -12.07 1.59 -3.43
C LEU A 129 -13.42 1.02 -3.81
N ILE A 130 -13.47 -0.28 -4.07
CA ILE A 130 -14.67 -0.97 -4.52
C ILE A 130 -15.12 -1.98 -3.48
N TYR A 131 -16.42 -2.01 -3.25
CA TYR A 131 -17.08 -3.02 -2.41
C TYR A 131 -17.90 -3.92 -3.31
N ARG A 132 -17.72 -5.23 -3.15
CA ARG A 132 -18.59 -6.21 -3.80
C ARG A 132 -19.43 -6.93 -2.77
N SER A 133 -20.71 -7.07 -3.09
CA SER A 133 -21.58 -8.00 -2.40
C SER A 133 -21.43 -9.36 -3.06
N GLU A 134 -21.12 -10.38 -2.29
CA GLU A 134 -21.21 -11.78 -2.74
C GLU A 134 -22.50 -12.36 -2.19
N ASP A 135 -23.35 -12.78 -3.07
CA ASP A 135 -24.62 -13.42 -2.74
C ASP A 135 -24.61 -14.89 -3.11
#